data_75600a490d6b3da965a46718c8466b0a
#
_entry.id   75600a490d6b3da965a46718c8466b0a
#
_cell.length_a   1.000
_cell.length_b   1.000
_cell.length_c   1.000
_cell.angle_alpha   90.00
_cell.angle_beta   90.00
_cell.angle_gamma   90.00
#
_symmetry.space_group_name_H-M   'P 1'
#
loop_
_entity.id
_entity.type
_entity.pdbx_description
1 polymer ?
#
loop_
_entity_poly.entity_id
_entity_poly.type
_entity_poly.pdbx_seq_one_letter_code
_entity_poly.pdbx_strand_id
1 'polypeptide(L)'
;SDVYKRQDQDTELGKDILATSYALRGVCYYNLLRWFCEPYDKAMAKTQLGIPLVSNFDMEALTDRSSMEKTVEFIRDDLKRAIGFNMKKDIYRFKTEVAKAYLAKLYFWAQDWENVIPLAEELLKDFPLLQGDDYVKMIQDKATTQSNVFIRSYVFQGADNSETQVSSAIPYRPVNKSFIDLFTEKEADIRYALSFNKKREETKVL
;
A
#
# COMPACT_ATOMS: atom_id res chain seq x y z
N SER A 1 18.91 -13.01 -11.72
CA SER A 1 17.95 -13.43 -10.65
C SER A 1 17.95 -14.94 -10.41
N ASP A 2 18.28 -15.78 -11.39
CA ASP A 2 18.30 -17.24 -11.23
C ASP A 2 19.47 -17.75 -10.38
N VAL A 3 20.58 -17.03 -10.31
CA VAL A 3 21.74 -17.38 -9.48
C VAL A 3 21.39 -17.32 -8.00
N TYR A 4 20.59 -16.33 -7.58
CA TYR A 4 20.13 -16.20 -6.20
C TYR A 4 19.06 -17.22 -5.79
N LYS A 5 18.34 -17.80 -6.75
CA LYS A 5 17.37 -18.87 -6.48
C LYS A 5 18.01 -20.20 -6.09
N ARG A 6 19.29 -20.39 -6.37
CA ARG A 6 19.99 -21.69 -6.21
C ARG A 6 21.00 -21.73 -5.07
N GLN A 7 21.42 -20.58 -4.55
CA GLN A 7 22.41 -20.49 -3.48
C GLN A 7 21.80 -19.91 -2.22
N ASP A 8 21.99 -20.57 -1.11
CA ASP A 8 21.71 -20.11 0.26
C ASP A 8 20.24 -19.79 0.61
N GLN A 9 19.27 -20.46 -0.02
CA GLN A 9 17.85 -20.26 0.30
C GLN A 9 17.51 -20.62 1.75
N ASP A 10 18.29 -21.50 2.36
CA ASP A 10 18.09 -21.97 3.73
C ASP A 10 18.71 -21.05 4.79
N THR A 11 19.55 -20.11 4.37
CA THR A 11 20.12 -19.11 5.28
C THR A 11 19.08 -18.06 5.68
N GLU A 12 19.26 -17.42 6.83
CA GLU A 12 18.37 -16.33 7.27
C GLU A 12 18.33 -15.19 6.23
N LEU A 13 19.47 -14.83 5.64
CA LEU A 13 19.52 -13.82 4.58
C LEU A 13 18.77 -14.29 3.32
N GLY A 14 18.93 -15.55 2.92
CA GLY A 14 18.23 -16.11 1.78
C GLY A 14 16.72 -16.11 1.96
N LYS A 15 16.23 -16.50 3.14
CA LYS A 15 14.82 -16.43 3.52
C LYS A 15 14.29 -15.01 3.49
N ASP A 16 15.06 -14.06 4.02
CA ASP A 16 14.69 -12.63 4.00
C ASP A 16 14.55 -12.08 2.58
N ILE A 17 15.49 -12.44 1.69
CA ILE A 17 15.47 -12.01 0.29
C ILE A 17 14.25 -12.62 -0.42
N LEU A 18 13.98 -13.90 -0.21
CA LEU A 18 12.84 -14.58 -0.81
C LEU A 18 11.52 -13.98 -0.34
N ALA A 19 11.36 -13.81 0.97
CA ALA A 19 10.16 -13.24 1.54
C ALA A 19 9.91 -11.81 1.05
N THR A 20 10.95 -10.98 1.03
CA THR A 20 10.86 -9.61 0.49
C THR A 20 10.49 -9.61 -0.99
N SER A 21 11.08 -10.53 -1.77
CA SER A 21 10.80 -10.65 -3.20
C SER A 21 9.35 -11.06 -3.48
N TYR A 22 8.83 -12.03 -2.73
CA TYR A 22 7.41 -12.42 -2.82
C TYR A 22 6.49 -11.28 -2.40
N ALA A 23 6.77 -10.61 -1.28
CA ALA A 23 5.98 -9.47 -0.83
C ALA A 23 5.96 -8.34 -1.86
N LEU A 24 7.12 -7.94 -2.39
CA LEU A 24 7.23 -6.89 -3.40
C LEU A 24 6.51 -7.26 -4.68
N ARG A 25 6.67 -8.50 -5.17
CA ARG A 25 5.96 -8.95 -6.36
C ARG A 25 4.46 -8.92 -6.15
N GLY A 26 3.96 -9.46 -5.04
CA GLY A 26 2.55 -9.41 -4.70
C GLY A 26 2.00 -7.99 -4.65
N VAL A 27 2.73 -7.05 -4.02
CA VAL A 27 2.35 -5.63 -3.96
C VAL A 27 2.35 -4.97 -5.33
N CYS A 28 3.37 -5.20 -6.15
CA CYS A 28 3.42 -4.65 -7.51
C CYS A 28 2.25 -5.14 -8.36
N TYR A 29 1.98 -6.45 -8.34
CA TYR A 29 0.86 -7.04 -9.07
C TYR A 29 -0.50 -6.58 -8.54
N TYR A 30 -0.66 -6.40 -7.21
CA TYR A 30 -1.86 -5.81 -6.63
C TYR A 30 -2.11 -4.38 -7.14
N ASN A 31 -1.06 -3.57 -7.26
CA ASN A 31 -1.20 -2.22 -7.80
C ASN A 31 -1.54 -2.25 -9.30
N LEU A 32 -0.88 -3.09 -10.10
CA LEU A 32 -1.20 -3.26 -11.51
C LEU A 32 -2.65 -3.71 -11.70
N LEU A 33 -3.11 -4.67 -10.89
CA LEU A 33 -4.49 -5.13 -10.89
C LEU A 33 -5.47 -3.96 -10.70
N ARG A 34 -5.23 -3.12 -9.69
CA ARG A 34 -6.09 -1.97 -9.38
C ARG A 34 -6.09 -0.87 -10.44
N TRP A 35 -4.99 -0.69 -11.14
CA TRP A 35 -4.84 0.40 -12.09
C TRP A 35 -5.28 0.03 -13.52
N PHE A 36 -5.19 -1.25 -13.87
CA PHE A 36 -5.36 -1.68 -15.26
C PHE A 36 -6.50 -2.69 -15.48
N CYS A 37 -7.17 -3.10 -14.41
CA CYS A 37 -8.29 -4.01 -14.50
C CYS A 37 -9.59 -3.35 -14.03
N GLU A 38 -10.68 -3.90 -14.50
CA GLU A 38 -12.02 -3.55 -14.02
C GLU A 38 -12.22 -4.04 -12.56
N PRO A 39 -13.22 -3.50 -11.84
CA PRO A 39 -13.58 -4.00 -10.53
C PRO A 39 -13.84 -5.51 -10.55
N TYR A 40 -13.47 -6.20 -9.49
CA TYR A 40 -13.65 -7.64 -9.38
C TYR A 40 -15.15 -8.01 -9.37
N ASP A 41 -15.52 -8.92 -10.25
CA ASP A 41 -16.83 -9.56 -10.26
C ASP A 41 -16.66 -11.09 -10.08
N LYS A 42 -17.16 -11.63 -8.98
CA LYS A 42 -17.01 -13.04 -8.64
C LYS A 42 -17.64 -13.96 -9.70
N ALA A 43 -18.73 -13.54 -10.32
CA ALA A 43 -19.40 -14.33 -11.38
C ALA A 43 -18.61 -14.35 -12.68
N MET A 44 -17.85 -13.28 -12.95
CA MET A 44 -17.12 -13.07 -14.20
C MET A 44 -15.61 -13.35 -14.06
N ALA A 45 -15.08 -13.58 -12.87
CA ALA A 45 -13.64 -13.61 -12.57
C ALA A 45 -12.85 -14.61 -13.43
N LYS A 46 -13.49 -15.69 -13.90
CA LYS A 46 -12.85 -16.69 -14.79
C LYS A 46 -12.66 -16.21 -16.22
N THR A 47 -13.51 -15.31 -16.69
CA THR A 47 -13.51 -14.79 -18.06
C THR A 47 -13.05 -13.34 -18.14
N GLN A 48 -13.23 -12.57 -17.06
CA GLN A 48 -12.75 -11.20 -16.93
C GLN A 48 -11.23 -11.14 -17.04
N LEU A 49 -10.71 -10.18 -17.80
CA LEU A 49 -9.29 -10.04 -18.03
C LEU A 49 -8.59 -9.42 -16.83
N GLY A 50 -7.62 -10.15 -16.29
CA GLY A 50 -6.64 -9.69 -15.30
C GLY A 50 -5.42 -9.05 -15.96
N ILE A 51 -4.24 -9.30 -15.43
CA ILE A 51 -2.96 -8.80 -15.93
C ILE A 51 -2.08 -9.96 -16.43
N PRO A 52 -1.07 -9.69 -17.28
CA PRO A 52 -0.05 -10.68 -17.62
C PRO A 52 0.70 -11.15 -16.37
N LEU A 53 0.83 -12.46 -16.19
CA LEU A 53 1.53 -13.06 -15.05
C LEU A 53 2.91 -13.54 -15.49
N VAL A 54 3.96 -12.88 -14.99
CA VAL A 54 5.34 -13.22 -15.29
C VAL A 54 6.00 -13.76 -14.03
N SER A 55 6.29 -15.05 -14.02
CA SER A 55 6.98 -15.74 -12.91
C SER A 55 8.49 -15.90 -13.15
N ASN A 56 8.90 -15.94 -14.40
CA ASN A 56 10.28 -16.09 -14.83
C ASN A 56 10.66 -14.99 -15.81
N PHE A 57 11.93 -14.58 -15.79
CA PHE A 57 12.45 -13.65 -16.77
C PHE A 57 12.70 -14.38 -18.07
N ASP A 58 11.98 -13.95 -19.12
CA ASP A 58 12.19 -14.40 -20.49
C ASP A 58 11.92 -13.19 -21.41
N MET A 59 12.94 -12.75 -22.14
CA MET A 59 12.85 -11.58 -23.03
C MET A 59 12.07 -11.85 -24.31
N GLU A 60 11.92 -13.12 -24.68
CA GLU A 60 11.25 -13.52 -25.92
C GLU A 60 9.79 -13.96 -25.69
N ALA A 61 9.41 -14.16 -24.42
CA ALA A 61 8.07 -14.59 -24.08
C ALA A 61 7.03 -13.49 -24.32
N LEU A 62 6.08 -13.77 -25.19
CA LEU A 62 4.86 -12.97 -25.31
C LEU A 62 3.89 -13.43 -24.24
N THR A 63 3.58 -12.54 -23.30
CA THR A 63 2.66 -12.84 -22.20
C THR A 63 1.28 -12.23 -22.47
N ASP A 64 0.29 -13.09 -22.57
CA ASP A 64 -1.12 -12.68 -22.65
C ASP A 64 -1.66 -12.31 -21.27
N ARG A 65 -2.75 -11.55 -21.26
CA ARG A 65 -3.48 -11.27 -20.02
C ARG A 65 -4.10 -12.55 -19.47
N SER A 66 -3.90 -12.81 -18.20
CA SER A 66 -4.55 -13.91 -17.47
C SER A 66 -5.99 -13.56 -17.11
N SER A 67 -6.75 -14.54 -16.61
CA SER A 67 -8.05 -14.22 -16.02
C SER A 67 -7.89 -13.45 -14.70
N MET A 68 -8.93 -12.74 -14.31
CA MET A 68 -9.01 -12.05 -13.02
C MET A 68 -8.80 -13.01 -11.85
N GLU A 69 -9.46 -14.17 -11.90
CA GLU A 69 -9.33 -15.23 -10.89
C GLU A 69 -7.84 -15.63 -10.72
N LYS A 70 -7.16 -15.99 -11.80
CA LYS A 70 -5.74 -16.37 -11.78
C LYS A 70 -4.83 -15.23 -11.27
N THR A 71 -5.18 -14.00 -11.61
CA THR A 71 -4.42 -12.83 -11.15
C THR A 71 -4.53 -12.66 -9.64
N VAL A 72 -5.73 -12.75 -9.09
CA VAL A 72 -5.97 -12.68 -7.64
C VAL A 72 -5.29 -13.85 -6.91
N GLU A 73 -5.37 -15.05 -7.46
CA GLU A 73 -4.68 -16.23 -6.91
C GLU A 73 -3.17 -16.06 -6.86
N PHE A 74 -2.58 -15.58 -7.94
CA PHE A 74 -1.14 -15.34 -8.02
C PHE A 74 -0.66 -14.34 -6.96
N ILE A 75 -1.37 -13.21 -6.81
CA ILE A 75 -1.05 -12.19 -5.80
C ILE A 75 -1.22 -12.76 -4.40
N ARG A 76 -2.32 -13.45 -4.15
CA ARG A 76 -2.61 -14.11 -2.86
C ARG A 76 -1.51 -15.08 -2.46
N ASP A 77 -1.10 -15.93 -3.39
CA ASP A 77 -0.11 -16.96 -3.13
C ASP A 77 1.28 -16.37 -2.84
N ASP A 78 1.66 -15.31 -3.53
CA ASP A 78 2.90 -14.58 -3.26
C ASP A 78 2.89 -13.95 -1.86
N LEU A 79 1.80 -13.27 -1.51
CA LEU A 79 1.67 -12.66 -0.19
C LEU A 79 1.64 -13.71 0.92
N LYS A 80 0.96 -14.85 0.72
CA LYS A 80 0.96 -15.97 1.68
C LYS A 80 2.34 -16.58 1.85
N ARG A 81 3.10 -16.76 0.76
CA ARG A 81 4.49 -17.22 0.83
C ARG A 81 5.37 -16.26 1.64
N ALA A 82 5.24 -14.96 1.38
CA ALA A 82 5.96 -13.94 2.16
C ALA A 82 5.63 -14.01 3.65
N ILE A 83 4.35 -14.17 4.01
CA ILE A 83 3.88 -14.32 5.40
C ILE A 83 4.47 -15.58 6.04
N GLY A 84 4.57 -16.68 5.30
CA GLY A 84 5.11 -17.96 5.80
C GLY A 84 6.57 -17.89 6.28
N PHE A 85 7.35 -16.94 5.79
CA PHE A 85 8.71 -16.70 6.28
C PHE A 85 8.78 -15.99 7.65
N ASN A 86 7.69 -15.43 8.12
CA ASN A 86 7.56 -14.77 9.43
C ASN A 86 8.65 -13.72 9.71
N MET A 87 8.89 -12.84 8.76
CA MET A 87 9.94 -11.82 8.86
C MET A 87 9.62 -10.75 9.88
N LYS A 88 10.53 -10.52 10.80
CA LYS A 88 10.50 -9.42 11.77
C LYS A 88 11.53 -8.38 11.35
N LYS A 89 11.12 -7.42 10.55
CA LYS A 89 11.98 -6.33 10.08
C LYS A 89 11.57 -5.00 10.70
N ASP A 90 12.45 -4.03 10.54
CA ASP A 90 12.18 -2.67 10.96
C ASP A 90 11.10 -2.00 10.08
N ILE A 91 10.73 -0.79 10.45
CA ILE A 91 9.69 0.01 9.82
C ILE A 91 10.01 0.40 8.36
N TYR A 92 11.25 0.28 7.91
CA TYR A 92 11.68 0.62 6.55
C TYR A 92 11.73 -0.58 5.61
N ARG A 93 11.40 -1.77 6.09
CA ARG A 93 11.46 -3.00 5.31
C ARG A 93 10.11 -3.71 5.29
N PHE A 94 9.89 -4.50 4.25
CA PHE A 94 8.72 -5.37 4.20
C PHE A 94 8.84 -6.43 5.29
N LYS A 95 7.91 -6.40 6.22
CA LYS A 95 7.74 -7.37 7.30
C LYS A 95 6.43 -8.13 7.10
N THR A 96 6.25 -9.19 7.86
CA THR A 96 5.08 -10.07 7.77
C THR A 96 3.77 -9.30 7.85
N GLU A 97 3.67 -8.30 8.74
CA GLU A 97 2.45 -7.51 8.92
C GLU A 97 2.14 -6.64 7.70
N VAL A 98 3.16 -6.17 6.97
CA VAL A 98 2.97 -5.46 5.69
C VAL A 98 2.36 -6.40 4.64
N ALA A 99 2.88 -7.63 4.52
CA ALA A 99 2.32 -8.63 3.61
C ALA A 99 0.88 -9.00 3.99
N LYS A 100 0.58 -9.16 5.29
CA LYS A 100 -0.79 -9.37 5.80
C LYS A 100 -1.71 -8.20 5.45
N ALA A 101 -1.25 -6.96 5.61
CA ALA A 101 -2.05 -5.78 5.28
C ALA A 101 -2.39 -5.72 3.79
N TYR A 102 -1.44 -6.05 2.90
CA TYR A 102 -1.73 -6.13 1.47
C TYR A 102 -2.61 -7.32 1.10
N LEU A 103 -2.49 -8.43 1.79
CA LEU A 103 -3.40 -9.58 1.62
C LEU A 103 -4.82 -9.22 2.06
N ALA A 104 -4.99 -8.50 3.16
CA ALA A 104 -6.29 -7.98 3.58
C ALA A 104 -6.90 -7.03 2.53
N LYS A 105 -6.07 -6.13 1.96
CA LYS A 105 -6.50 -5.26 0.86
C LYS A 105 -6.92 -6.05 -0.39
N LEU A 106 -6.21 -7.12 -0.72
CA LEU A 106 -6.56 -7.99 -1.85
C LEU A 106 -7.91 -8.68 -1.60
N TYR A 107 -8.11 -9.27 -0.42
CA TYR A 107 -9.36 -9.92 -0.05
C TYR A 107 -10.53 -8.93 -0.05
N PHE A 108 -10.33 -7.74 0.50
CA PHE A 108 -11.34 -6.67 0.47
C PHE A 108 -11.71 -6.30 -0.98
N TRP A 109 -10.72 -6.11 -1.85
CA TRP A 109 -10.95 -5.79 -3.26
C TRP A 109 -11.64 -6.92 -4.01
N ALA A 110 -11.32 -8.17 -3.69
CA ALA A 110 -11.96 -9.37 -4.23
C ALA A 110 -13.30 -9.72 -3.56
N GLN A 111 -13.79 -8.90 -2.63
CA GLN A 111 -15.04 -9.12 -1.87
C GLN A 111 -15.04 -10.46 -1.10
N ASP A 112 -13.87 -10.91 -0.67
CA ASP A 112 -13.68 -12.12 0.13
C ASP A 112 -13.76 -11.78 1.62
N TRP A 113 -14.98 -11.56 2.10
CA TRP A 113 -15.26 -11.09 3.47
C TRP A 113 -14.89 -12.12 4.53
N GLU A 114 -14.99 -13.39 4.22
CA GLU A 114 -14.63 -14.48 5.13
C GLU A 114 -13.14 -14.46 5.51
N ASN A 115 -12.29 -14.08 4.58
CA ASN A 115 -10.84 -14.01 4.79
C ASN A 115 -10.35 -12.63 5.23
N VAL A 116 -10.98 -11.52 4.80
CA VAL A 116 -10.53 -10.18 5.18
C VAL A 116 -10.84 -9.85 6.64
N ILE A 117 -12.02 -10.24 7.15
CA ILE A 117 -12.45 -9.86 8.52
C ILE A 117 -11.46 -10.40 9.57
N PRO A 118 -11.19 -11.71 9.66
CA PRO A 118 -10.29 -12.23 10.70
C PRO A 118 -8.87 -11.72 10.54
N LEU A 119 -8.39 -11.50 9.31
CA LEU A 119 -7.06 -10.97 9.07
C LEU A 119 -6.95 -9.49 9.49
N ALA A 120 -7.99 -8.69 9.24
CA ALA A 120 -8.05 -7.31 9.70
C ALA A 120 -8.11 -7.21 11.23
N GLU A 121 -8.90 -8.06 11.88
CA GLU A 121 -8.99 -8.13 13.34
C GLU A 121 -7.64 -8.53 13.97
N GLU A 122 -6.92 -9.47 13.36
CA GLU A 122 -5.57 -9.83 13.79
C GLU A 122 -4.64 -8.63 13.73
N LEU A 123 -4.62 -7.90 12.60
CA LEU A 123 -3.77 -6.73 12.42
C LEU A 123 -4.11 -5.58 13.38
N LEU A 124 -5.39 -5.37 13.69
CA LEU A 124 -5.84 -4.31 14.60
C LEU A 124 -5.40 -4.52 16.05
N LYS A 125 -5.05 -5.75 16.46
CA LYS A 125 -4.49 -6.01 17.79
C LYS A 125 -3.11 -5.38 17.97
N ASP A 126 -2.29 -5.46 16.92
CA ASP A 126 -0.92 -4.94 16.94
C ASP A 126 -0.82 -3.50 16.42
N PHE A 127 -1.76 -3.11 15.57
CA PHE A 127 -1.83 -1.81 14.89
C PHE A 127 -3.20 -1.15 15.08
N PRO A 128 -3.54 -0.73 16.31
CA PRO A 128 -4.83 -0.11 16.60
C PRO A 128 -5.01 1.19 15.81
N LEU A 129 -6.26 1.50 15.46
CA LEU A 129 -6.60 2.77 14.82
C LEU A 129 -6.43 3.90 15.81
N LEU A 130 -5.63 4.89 15.46
CA LEU A 130 -5.48 6.10 16.24
C LEU A 130 -6.65 7.05 16.01
N GLN A 131 -7.03 7.77 17.05
CA GLN A 131 -8.11 8.75 17.04
C GLN A 131 -7.67 10.04 17.72
N GLY A 132 -8.36 11.13 17.45
CA GLY A 132 -8.13 12.42 18.10
C GLY A 132 -6.68 12.89 17.97
N ASP A 133 -6.13 13.36 19.07
CA ASP A 133 -4.78 13.93 19.14
C ASP A 133 -3.68 12.94 18.78
N ASP A 134 -3.86 11.65 19.04
CA ASP A 134 -2.85 10.64 18.69
C ASP A 134 -2.76 10.45 17.18
N TYR A 135 -3.89 10.53 16.48
CA TYR A 135 -3.88 10.55 15.01
C TYR A 135 -3.18 11.82 14.47
N VAL A 136 -3.46 12.99 15.05
CA VAL A 136 -2.80 14.25 14.69
C VAL A 136 -1.30 14.16 14.87
N LYS A 137 -0.85 13.68 16.04
CA LYS A 137 0.57 13.46 16.32
C LYS A 137 1.22 12.51 15.32
N MET A 138 0.56 11.41 14.98
CA MET A 138 1.10 10.47 13.99
C MET A 138 1.34 11.12 12.63
N ILE A 139 0.45 11.98 12.18
CA ILE A 139 0.56 12.67 10.89
C ILE A 139 1.62 13.79 10.94
N GLN A 140 1.68 14.54 12.03
CA GLN A 140 2.58 15.70 12.17
C GLN A 140 3.98 15.31 12.63
N ASP A 141 4.06 14.39 13.57
CA ASP A 141 5.34 13.89 14.05
C ASP A 141 5.92 12.96 12.99
N LYS A 142 6.88 13.34 12.28
CA LYS A 142 7.71 12.46 11.44
C LYS A 142 8.32 11.29 12.26
N ALA A 143 7.73 10.99 13.42
CA ALA A 143 8.23 10.09 14.43
C ALA A 143 8.20 8.64 13.95
N THR A 144 9.37 8.03 13.94
CA THR A 144 9.60 6.62 13.64
C THR A 144 9.10 5.68 14.75
N THR A 145 8.64 6.21 15.88
CA THR A 145 8.34 5.48 17.12
C THR A 145 6.88 5.08 17.28
N GLN A 146 6.02 5.44 16.34
CA GLN A 146 4.60 5.08 16.42
C GLN A 146 4.40 3.59 16.13
N SER A 147 3.83 2.86 17.09
CA SER A 147 3.64 1.41 17.03
C SER A 147 2.71 0.94 15.91
N ASN A 148 1.79 1.79 15.48
CA ASN A 148 0.80 1.47 14.45
C ASN A 148 1.23 1.80 13.00
N VAL A 149 2.49 2.13 12.78
CA VAL A 149 3.05 2.32 11.44
C VAL A 149 3.54 0.99 10.86
N PHE A 150 2.96 0.57 9.74
CA PHE A 150 3.35 -0.68 9.07
C PHE A 150 4.69 -0.57 8.35
N ILE A 151 4.86 0.50 7.56
CA ILE A 151 6.07 0.72 6.76
C ILE A 151 6.26 2.21 6.50
N ARG A 152 7.50 2.64 6.44
CA ARG A 152 7.91 3.98 6.01
C ARG A 152 8.85 3.89 4.81
N SER A 153 8.75 4.86 3.93
CA SER A 153 9.77 5.06 2.90
C SER A 153 10.91 5.91 3.46
N TYR A 154 12.13 5.57 3.07
CA TYR A 154 13.31 6.41 3.31
C TYR A 154 13.57 7.27 2.09
N VAL A 155 13.64 8.57 2.29
CA VAL A 155 14.01 9.53 1.24
C VAL A 155 15.46 9.93 1.49
N PHE A 156 16.34 9.76 0.49
CA PHE A 156 17.72 10.18 0.60
C PHE A 156 17.82 11.71 0.75
N GLN A 157 18.74 12.17 1.60
CA GLN A 157 19.11 13.59 1.66
C GLN A 157 19.50 14.07 0.25
N GLY A 158 18.85 15.11 -0.21
CA GLY A 158 18.98 15.64 -1.58
C GLY A 158 17.72 15.47 -2.44
N ALA A 159 16.79 14.61 -2.03
CA ALA A 159 15.42 14.58 -2.56
C ALA A 159 14.45 15.50 -1.78
N ASP A 160 14.97 16.27 -0.83
CA ASP A 160 14.21 17.17 0.06
C ASP A 160 13.47 18.32 -0.65
N ASN A 161 13.66 18.45 -1.96
CA ASN A 161 12.91 19.40 -2.77
C ASN A 161 11.44 19.03 -2.96
N SER A 162 10.99 17.86 -2.52
CA SER A 162 9.61 17.43 -2.70
C SER A 162 8.63 18.29 -1.90
N GLU A 163 8.93 18.61 -0.64
CA GLU A 163 8.09 19.50 0.17
C GLU A 163 8.12 20.94 -0.38
N THR A 164 9.27 21.41 -0.82
CA THR A 164 9.43 22.74 -1.41
C THR A 164 8.72 22.82 -2.76
N GLN A 165 8.82 21.78 -3.60
CA GLN A 165 8.12 21.71 -4.88
C GLN A 165 6.61 21.63 -4.70
N VAL A 166 6.11 20.80 -3.78
CA VAL A 166 4.70 20.71 -3.45
C VAL A 166 4.21 22.05 -2.86
N SER A 167 4.95 22.63 -1.93
CA SER A 167 4.57 23.91 -1.32
C SER A 167 4.59 25.07 -2.32
N SER A 168 5.49 25.07 -3.29
CA SER A 168 5.55 26.08 -4.35
C SER A 168 4.46 25.88 -5.42
N ALA A 169 4.02 24.64 -5.65
CA ALA A 169 2.97 24.34 -6.63
C ALA A 169 1.54 24.61 -6.09
N ILE A 170 1.33 24.57 -4.80
CA ILE A 170 0.01 24.78 -4.16
C ILE A 170 -0.64 26.13 -4.52
N PRO A 171 0.07 27.28 -4.60
CA PRO A 171 -0.53 28.55 -5.02
C PRO A 171 -1.10 28.51 -6.44
N TYR A 172 -0.53 27.69 -7.31
CA TYR A 172 -0.94 27.58 -8.71
C TYR A 172 -2.04 26.55 -8.96
N ARG A 173 -2.32 25.70 -7.98
CA ARG A 173 -3.36 24.66 -8.06
C ARG A 173 -4.22 24.67 -6.79
N PRO A 174 -5.02 25.70 -6.59
CA PRO A 174 -5.89 25.81 -5.42
C PRO A 174 -6.92 24.67 -5.43
N VAL A 175 -7.24 24.18 -4.25
CA VAL A 175 -8.33 23.20 -4.09
C VAL A 175 -9.65 23.88 -4.44
N ASN A 176 -10.52 23.18 -5.17
CA ASN A 176 -11.82 23.72 -5.56
C ASN A 176 -12.66 24.01 -4.28
N LYS A 177 -13.28 25.18 -4.26
CA LYS A 177 -14.12 25.60 -3.12
C LYS A 177 -15.24 24.59 -2.84
N SER A 178 -15.86 24.02 -3.87
CA SER A 178 -16.90 23.00 -3.71
C SER A 178 -16.42 21.75 -2.99
N PHE A 179 -15.14 21.38 -3.12
CA PHE A 179 -14.53 20.28 -2.36
C PHE A 179 -14.35 20.67 -0.88
N ILE A 180 -13.92 21.92 -0.62
CA ILE A 180 -13.76 22.45 0.75
C ILE A 180 -15.12 22.51 1.46
N ASP A 181 -16.15 22.88 0.74
CA ASP A 181 -17.53 23.03 1.27
C ASP A 181 -18.19 21.66 1.61
N LEU A 182 -17.62 20.53 1.18
CA LEU A 182 -18.04 19.19 1.62
C LEU A 182 -17.72 18.92 3.11
N PHE A 183 -16.77 19.66 3.67
CA PHE A 183 -16.46 19.59 5.10
C PHE A 183 -17.41 20.50 5.87
N THR A 184 -18.59 20.00 6.23
CA THR A 184 -19.64 20.78 6.91
C THR A 184 -19.23 21.18 8.34
N GLU A 185 -18.42 20.36 9.01
CA GLU A 185 -17.99 20.53 10.40
C GLU A 185 -16.50 20.91 10.49
N LYS A 186 -16.09 21.91 9.71
CA LYS A 186 -14.67 22.28 9.50
C LYS A 186 -13.81 22.30 10.77
N GLU A 187 -14.31 22.88 11.84
CA GLU A 187 -13.56 23.00 13.12
C GLU A 187 -13.49 21.68 13.89
N ALA A 188 -14.45 20.80 13.72
CA ALA A 188 -14.52 19.50 14.41
C ALA A 188 -13.94 18.37 13.58
N ASP A 189 -13.78 18.55 12.26
CA ASP A 189 -13.20 17.52 11.39
C ASP A 189 -11.66 17.60 11.37
N ILE A 190 -11.04 16.66 12.05
CA ILE A 190 -9.56 16.54 12.11
C ILE A 190 -8.93 16.50 10.71
N ARG A 191 -9.58 15.87 9.74
CA ARG A 191 -9.08 15.79 8.36
C ARG A 191 -9.00 17.16 7.72
N TYR A 192 -10.00 18.04 7.99
CA TYR A 192 -9.98 19.42 7.53
C TYR A 192 -8.80 20.19 8.11
N ALA A 193 -8.63 20.14 9.43
CA ALA A 193 -7.54 20.84 10.12
C ALA A 193 -6.14 20.41 9.66
N LEU A 194 -5.96 19.13 9.31
CA LEU A 194 -4.68 18.58 8.82
C LEU A 194 -4.44 18.84 7.33
N SER A 195 -5.49 18.93 6.52
CA SER A 195 -5.38 19.02 5.06
C SER A 195 -5.37 20.46 4.55
N PHE A 196 -5.94 21.41 5.29
CA PHE A 196 -6.07 22.80 4.85
C PHE A 196 -5.41 23.77 5.81
N ASN A 197 -4.60 24.69 5.26
CA ASN A 197 -3.97 25.74 6.03
C ASN A 197 -4.83 27.01 5.98
N LYS A 198 -5.33 27.48 7.13
CA LYS A 198 -6.15 28.69 7.25
C LYS A 198 -5.52 29.93 6.59
N LYS A 199 -4.21 30.13 6.74
CA LYS A 199 -3.50 31.27 6.10
C LYS A 199 -3.55 31.25 4.57
N ARG A 200 -3.81 30.07 3.97
CA ARG A 200 -3.92 29.93 2.51
C ARG A 200 -5.38 30.05 2.02
N GLU A 201 -6.36 29.87 2.88
CA GLU A 201 -7.77 30.18 2.56
C GLU A 201 -7.97 31.69 2.40
N GLU A 202 -7.40 32.49 3.29
CA GLU A 202 -7.51 33.96 3.26
C GLU A 202 -6.79 34.58 2.04
N THR A 203 -5.74 33.95 1.53
CA THR A 203 -5.01 34.45 0.35
C THR A 203 -5.69 34.07 -0.97
N LYS A 204 -6.72 33.28 -0.97
CA LYS A 204 -7.45 32.80 -2.16
C LYS A 204 -8.76 33.52 -2.45
N VAL A 205 -9.09 34.52 -1.70
CA VAL A 205 -10.30 35.35 -1.87
C VAL A 205 -9.97 36.70 -2.54
N LEU A 206 -8.75 36.86 -3.06
CA LEU A 206 -8.38 38.00 -3.89
C LEU A 206 -8.21 37.46 -5.36
#